data_c00ebdb5c5d3279fa8ecd190a72f3c64
#
_entry.id   c00ebdb5c5d3279fa8ecd190a72f3c64
#
_cell.length_a   1.000
_cell.length_b   1.000
_cell.length_c   1.000
_cell.angle_alpha   90.00
_cell.angle_beta   90.00
_cell.angle_gamma   90.00
#
_symmetry.space_group_name_H-M   'P 1'
#
loop_
_entity.id
_entity.type
_entity.pdbx_description
1 polymer ?
#
loop_
_entity_poly.entity_id
_entity_poly.type
_entity_poly.pdbx_seq_one_letter_code
_entity_poly.pdbx_strand_id
1 'polypeptide(L)'
;MRLLIVEDEKQICDAVAKSLYDAGYEVDTCYDGEEALEYILTENYDLIVLDLNLPGMDGMEILKELRQSNEETKVLILSARGQIADKVEGLDAGANDYMEKPFHLQELEARIRSLTRRKFVQKDVCLESGDIMFDTIKRETYAKETKISLTRKEKGILEYLLLNLGRPVSQEELMEHVWDASVDSFSGAIRVHMSSLRKKLKAVLGYDPILNKVGEGYKIREESDR
;
A
#
# COMPACT_ATOMS: atom_id res chain seq x y z
N MET A 1 -2.67 -0.35 2.71
CA MET A 1 -1.35 -0.01 2.14
C MET A 1 -1.20 1.50 2.21
N ARG A 2 -0.05 1.96 2.67
CA ARG A 2 0.24 3.38 2.90
C ARG A 2 1.21 3.91 1.85
N LEU A 3 0.85 5.00 1.20
CA LEU A 3 1.60 5.63 0.12
C LEU A 3 2.04 7.04 0.52
N LEU A 4 3.20 7.46 0.03
CA LEU A 4 3.62 8.85 0.08
C LEU A 4 3.60 9.42 -1.34
N ILE A 5 2.99 10.60 -1.51
CA ILE A 5 3.01 11.36 -2.75
C ILE A 5 3.87 12.60 -2.52
N VAL A 6 4.96 12.71 -3.28
CA VAL A 6 5.88 13.84 -3.23
C VAL A 6 5.78 14.60 -4.55
N GLU A 7 5.15 15.77 -4.51
CA GLU A 7 4.82 16.58 -5.69
C GLU A 7 4.61 18.03 -5.28
N ASP A 8 5.32 18.96 -5.87
CA ASP A 8 5.27 20.39 -5.51
C ASP A 8 4.03 21.10 -6.06
N GLU A 9 3.48 20.64 -7.19
CA GLU A 9 2.23 21.16 -7.73
C GLU A 9 1.02 20.66 -6.91
N LYS A 10 0.55 21.43 -5.95
CA LYS A 10 -0.55 21.06 -5.03
C LYS A 10 -1.78 20.50 -5.73
N GLN A 11 -2.14 21.08 -6.89
CA GLN A 11 -3.33 20.60 -7.63
C GLN A 11 -3.14 19.18 -8.15
N ILE A 12 -1.94 18.83 -8.60
CA ILE A 12 -1.60 17.47 -9.06
C ILE A 12 -1.53 16.54 -7.85
N CYS A 13 -0.81 16.94 -6.82
CA CYS A 13 -0.67 16.16 -5.59
C CYS A 13 -2.04 15.81 -4.98
N ASP A 14 -2.91 16.81 -4.78
CA ASP A 14 -4.24 16.62 -4.20
C ASP A 14 -5.14 15.73 -5.08
N ALA A 15 -5.07 15.89 -6.41
CA ALA A 15 -5.84 15.07 -7.34
C ALA A 15 -5.38 13.60 -7.31
N VAL A 16 -4.08 13.36 -7.30
CA VAL A 16 -3.47 12.02 -7.17
C VAL A 16 -3.83 11.40 -5.82
N ALA A 17 -3.61 12.15 -4.73
CA ALA A 17 -3.91 11.67 -3.38
C ALA A 17 -5.38 11.30 -3.23
N LYS A 18 -6.29 12.13 -3.73
CA LYS A 18 -7.73 11.83 -3.71
C LYS A 18 -8.07 10.57 -4.50
N SER A 19 -7.55 10.42 -5.72
CA SER A 19 -7.80 9.24 -6.55
C SER A 19 -7.33 7.96 -5.86
N LEU A 20 -6.13 7.98 -5.29
CA LEU A 20 -5.57 6.84 -4.57
C LEU A 20 -6.32 6.57 -3.26
N TYR A 21 -6.75 7.62 -2.56
CA TYR A 21 -7.61 7.47 -1.38
C TYR A 21 -8.93 6.80 -1.74
N ASP A 22 -9.58 7.21 -2.83
CA ASP A 22 -10.83 6.61 -3.31
C ASP A 22 -10.61 5.15 -3.77
N ALA A 23 -9.41 4.84 -4.30
CA ALA A 23 -8.98 3.48 -4.62
C ALA A 23 -8.64 2.63 -3.39
N GLY A 24 -8.67 3.21 -2.16
CA GLY A 24 -8.55 2.48 -0.89
C GLY A 24 -7.17 2.46 -0.26
N TYR A 25 -6.23 3.25 -0.78
CA TYR A 25 -4.92 3.45 -0.16
C TYR A 25 -5.00 4.48 0.98
N GLU A 26 -4.14 4.37 1.98
CA GLU A 26 -3.84 5.47 2.89
C GLU A 26 -2.74 6.32 2.23
N VAL A 27 -2.91 7.63 2.23
CA VAL A 27 -2.05 8.52 1.44
C VAL A 27 -1.61 9.71 2.28
N ASP A 28 -0.30 9.85 2.42
CA ASP A 28 0.34 11.05 2.91
C ASP A 28 0.84 11.87 1.73
N THR A 29 0.90 13.19 1.88
CA THR A 29 1.33 14.13 0.82
C THR A 29 2.45 15.01 1.33
N CYS A 30 3.43 15.30 0.46
CA CYS A 30 4.51 16.21 0.73
C CYS A 30 4.79 17.07 -0.53
N TYR A 31 5.18 18.33 -0.35
CA TYR A 31 5.36 19.28 -1.44
C TYR A 31 6.80 19.81 -1.56
N ASP A 32 7.68 19.34 -0.69
CA ASP A 32 9.07 19.77 -0.59
C ASP A 32 10.01 18.57 -0.42
N GLY A 33 11.19 18.62 -1.05
CA GLY A 33 12.10 17.48 -1.05
C GLY A 33 12.79 17.22 0.28
N GLU A 34 13.11 18.27 1.06
CA GLU A 34 13.72 18.09 2.39
C GLU A 34 12.72 17.48 3.37
N GLU A 35 11.47 17.97 3.37
CA GLU A 35 10.39 17.41 4.17
C GLU A 35 10.08 15.96 3.75
N ALA A 36 10.11 15.68 2.44
CA ALA A 36 9.90 14.31 1.93
C ALA A 36 10.97 13.34 2.43
N LEU A 37 12.24 13.75 2.46
CA LEU A 37 13.31 12.93 3.00
C LEU A 37 13.09 12.64 4.49
N GLU A 38 12.65 13.63 5.29
CA GLU A 38 12.32 13.42 6.70
C GLU A 38 11.21 12.37 6.86
N TYR A 39 10.12 12.46 6.10
CA TYR A 39 9.04 11.46 6.13
C TYR A 39 9.54 10.07 5.74
N ILE A 40 10.35 9.96 4.71
CA ILE A 40 10.91 8.69 4.21
C ILE A 40 11.83 8.03 5.24
N LEU A 41 12.55 8.81 6.04
CA LEU A 41 13.47 8.28 7.05
C LEU A 41 12.78 7.95 8.39
N THR A 42 11.63 8.56 8.67
CA THR A 42 10.94 8.39 9.96
C THR A 42 9.72 7.48 9.89
N GLU A 43 9.12 7.33 8.71
CA GLU A 43 7.88 6.62 8.50
C GLU A 43 8.04 5.44 7.53
N ASN A 44 7.15 4.45 7.62
CA ASN A 44 7.14 3.31 6.72
C ASN A 44 6.07 3.46 5.63
N TYR A 45 6.49 3.37 4.37
CA TYR A 45 5.61 3.41 3.20
C TYR A 45 5.74 2.14 2.35
N ASP A 46 4.62 1.67 1.81
CA ASP A 46 4.61 0.54 0.87
C ASP A 46 5.08 0.96 -0.53
N LEU A 47 4.80 2.22 -0.90
CA LEU A 47 5.23 2.82 -2.16
C LEU A 47 5.28 4.34 -2.04
N ILE A 48 6.26 4.93 -2.71
CA ILE A 48 6.44 6.37 -2.86
C ILE A 48 6.23 6.74 -4.33
N VAL A 49 5.34 7.70 -4.59
CA VAL A 49 5.26 8.40 -5.88
C VAL A 49 6.09 9.66 -5.75
N LEU A 50 7.14 9.80 -6.56
CA LEU A 50 8.18 10.80 -6.38
C LEU A 50 8.36 11.64 -7.64
N ASP A 51 8.06 12.94 -7.57
CA ASP A 51 8.56 13.86 -8.60
C ASP A 51 10.07 14.10 -8.41
N LEU A 52 10.74 14.34 -9.52
CA LEU A 52 12.16 14.68 -9.52
C LEU A 52 12.39 16.18 -9.35
N ASN A 53 11.46 17.02 -9.83
CA ASN A 53 11.59 18.46 -9.80
C ASN A 53 10.91 19.04 -8.54
N LEU A 54 11.58 18.95 -7.41
CA LEU A 54 11.06 19.41 -6.12
C LEU A 54 11.84 20.63 -5.64
N PRO A 55 11.22 21.53 -4.88
CA PRO A 55 11.94 22.54 -4.10
C PRO A 55 12.73 21.86 -2.97
N GLY A 56 13.77 22.54 -2.49
CA GLY A 56 14.63 22.05 -1.42
C GLY A 56 15.63 21.00 -1.90
N MET A 57 15.18 19.78 -2.16
CA MET A 57 16.01 18.65 -2.59
C MET A 57 15.47 18.00 -3.85
N ASP A 58 16.35 17.70 -4.83
CA ASP A 58 15.97 16.99 -6.07
C ASP A 58 15.54 15.56 -5.77
N GLY A 59 14.48 15.09 -6.46
CA GLY A 59 13.95 13.74 -6.24
C GLY A 59 14.94 12.60 -6.52
N MET A 60 15.92 12.81 -7.40
CA MET A 60 17.01 11.84 -7.60
C MET A 60 17.94 11.72 -6.40
N GLU A 61 18.18 12.81 -5.68
CA GLU A 61 18.95 12.80 -4.43
C GLU A 61 18.16 12.05 -3.35
N ILE A 62 16.86 12.34 -3.22
CA ILE A 62 15.97 11.62 -2.29
C ILE A 62 15.98 10.12 -2.56
N LEU A 63 15.86 9.72 -3.83
CA LEU A 63 15.90 8.30 -4.22
C LEU A 63 17.22 7.64 -3.82
N LYS A 64 18.36 8.30 -4.05
CA LYS A 64 19.67 7.78 -3.69
C LYS A 64 19.82 7.62 -2.17
N GLU A 65 19.38 8.62 -1.38
CA GLU A 65 19.39 8.54 0.08
C GLU A 65 18.48 7.41 0.61
N LEU A 66 17.27 7.28 0.07
CA LEU A 66 16.37 6.17 0.40
C LEU A 66 17.07 4.82 0.17
N ARG A 67 17.72 4.64 -0.97
CA ARG A 67 18.34 3.35 -1.34
C ARG A 67 19.56 2.97 -0.48
N GLN A 68 20.19 3.94 0.19
CA GLN A 68 21.24 3.64 1.17
C GLN A 68 20.70 2.96 2.42
N SER A 69 19.46 3.23 2.81
CA SER A 69 18.85 2.74 4.05
C SER A 69 17.72 1.71 3.82
N ASN A 70 17.06 1.76 2.65
CA ASN A 70 15.87 0.93 2.38
C ASN A 70 15.79 0.55 0.89
N GLU A 71 16.02 -0.73 0.61
CA GLU A 71 15.89 -1.32 -0.73
C GLU A 71 14.46 -1.85 -1.02
N GLU A 72 13.62 -2.02 0.00
CA GLU A 72 12.33 -2.71 -0.13
C GLU A 72 11.20 -1.79 -0.56
N THR A 73 11.17 -0.54 -0.06
CA THR A 73 10.13 0.44 -0.39
C THR A 73 10.09 0.68 -1.90
N LYS A 74 8.90 0.54 -2.48
CA LYS A 74 8.72 0.74 -3.93
C LYS A 74 8.72 2.22 -4.24
N VAL A 75 9.40 2.61 -5.33
CA VAL A 75 9.41 3.99 -5.83
C VAL A 75 8.94 4.00 -7.27
N LEU A 76 7.89 4.80 -7.53
CA LEU A 76 7.43 5.17 -8.85
C LEU A 76 7.78 6.64 -9.08
N ILE A 77 8.72 6.88 -10.00
CA ILE A 77 9.02 8.25 -10.42
C ILE A 77 7.89 8.77 -11.29
N LEU A 78 7.44 9.99 -11.01
CA LEU A 78 6.43 10.71 -11.77
C LEU A 78 6.99 12.09 -12.13
N SER A 79 7.50 12.29 -13.35
CA SER A 79 8.26 13.49 -13.70
C SER A 79 8.00 14.01 -15.10
N ALA A 80 8.21 15.33 -15.27
CA ALA A 80 8.22 15.98 -16.58
C ALA A 80 9.53 15.72 -17.38
N ARG A 81 10.57 15.13 -16.76
CA ARG A 81 11.80 14.72 -17.45
C ARG A 81 11.50 13.50 -18.32
N GLY A 82 11.34 13.69 -19.62
CA GLY A 82 10.86 12.66 -20.56
C GLY A 82 11.95 12.01 -21.40
N GLN A 83 13.21 12.44 -21.28
CA GLN A 83 14.29 11.87 -22.09
C GLN A 83 14.57 10.42 -21.67
N ILE A 84 14.98 9.61 -22.65
CA ILE A 84 15.32 8.20 -22.37
C ILE A 84 16.44 8.11 -21.33
N ALA A 85 17.40 9.04 -21.37
CA ALA A 85 18.49 9.09 -20.39
C ALA A 85 17.99 9.29 -18.96
N ASP A 86 17.01 10.17 -18.74
CA ASP A 86 16.43 10.43 -17.41
C ASP A 86 15.72 9.18 -16.87
N LYS A 87 14.99 8.48 -17.75
CA LYS A 87 14.29 7.24 -17.37
C LYS A 87 15.26 6.12 -16.99
N VAL A 88 16.33 5.97 -17.77
CA VAL A 88 17.39 4.99 -17.48
C VAL A 88 18.07 5.32 -16.16
N GLU A 89 18.47 6.60 -15.97
CA GLU A 89 19.12 7.03 -14.74
C GLU A 89 18.23 6.77 -13.50
N GLY A 90 16.93 7.10 -13.57
CA GLY A 90 15.99 6.87 -12.46
C GLY A 90 15.83 5.39 -12.12
N LEU A 91 15.72 4.53 -13.14
CA LEU A 91 15.60 3.08 -12.93
C LEU A 91 16.90 2.46 -12.40
N ASP A 92 18.05 2.88 -12.94
CA ASP A 92 19.38 2.41 -12.49
C ASP A 92 19.69 2.89 -11.07
N ALA A 93 19.16 4.05 -10.67
CA ALA A 93 19.25 4.55 -9.28
C ALA A 93 18.35 3.79 -8.30
N GLY A 94 17.55 2.84 -8.79
CA GLY A 94 16.74 1.96 -7.94
C GLY A 94 15.24 2.29 -7.88
N ALA A 95 14.74 3.15 -8.77
CA ALA A 95 13.28 3.26 -8.95
C ALA A 95 12.70 1.95 -9.52
N ASN A 96 11.47 1.62 -9.12
CA ASN A 96 10.79 0.40 -9.57
C ASN A 96 9.99 0.61 -10.86
N ASP A 97 9.61 1.85 -11.17
CA ASP A 97 8.96 2.25 -12.41
C ASP A 97 9.15 3.76 -12.64
N TYR A 98 8.88 4.20 -13.87
CA TYR A 98 8.99 5.59 -14.28
C TYR A 98 7.80 5.97 -15.15
N MET A 99 7.14 7.08 -14.82
CA MET A 99 5.98 7.60 -15.56
C MET A 99 6.18 9.07 -15.88
N GLU A 100 5.94 9.43 -17.14
CA GLU A 100 6.11 10.78 -17.63
C GLU A 100 4.84 11.62 -17.44
N LYS A 101 5.00 12.90 -17.09
CA LYS A 101 3.93 13.89 -17.13
C LYS A 101 3.79 14.47 -18.56
N PRO A 102 2.55 14.68 -19.09
CA PRO A 102 1.26 14.45 -18.46
C PRO A 102 0.81 12.99 -18.48
N PHE A 103 0.07 12.55 -17.47
CA PHE A 103 -0.36 11.18 -17.27
C PHE A 103 -1.87 11.05 -17.01
N HIS A 104 -2.38 9.83 -17.11
CA HIS A 104 -3.74 9.49 -16.72
C HIS A 104 -3.75 8.84 -15.33
N LEU A 105 -4.65 9.28 -14.45
CA LEU A 105 -4.80 8.72 -13.08
C LEU A 105 -5.02 7.20 -13.10
N GLN A 106 -5.80 6.69 -14.05
CA GLN A 106 -6.04 5.25 -14.20
C GLN A 106 -4.76 4.45 -14.50
N GLU A 107 -3.83 5.04 -15.28
CA GLU A 107 -2.53 4.42 -15.54
C GLU A 107 -1.67 4.41 -14.28
N LEU A 108 -1.61 5.53 -13.56
CA LEU A 108 -0.89 5.64 -12.30
C LEU A 108 -1.39 4.59 -11.30
N GLU A 109 -2.70 4.48 -11.11
CA GLU A 109 -3.30 3.47 -10.24
C GLU A 109 -2.96 2.03 -10.65
N ALA A 110 -2.95 1.75 -11.96
CA ALA A 110 -2.60 0.42 -12.47
C ALA A 110 -1.13 0.07 -12.20
N ARG A 111 -0.22 1.03 -12.33
CA ARG A 111 1.20 0.87 -12.03
C ARG A 111 1.43 0.66 -10.54
N ILE A 112 0.82 1.49 -9.68
CA ILE A 112 0.87 1.34 -8.22
C ILE A 112 0.39 -0.06 -7.82
N ARG A 113 -0.77 -0.50 -8.32
CA ARG A 113 -1.28 -1.86 -8.08
C ARG A 113 -0.30 -2.95 -8.51
N SER A 114 0.39 -2.75 -9.63
CA SER A 114 1.40 -3.70 -10.12
C SER A 114 2.62 -3.77 -9.22
N LEU A 115 3.12 -2.63 -8.76
CA LEU A 115 4.31 -2.52 -7.92
C LEU A 115 4.09 -3.05 -6.50
N THR A 116 2.88 -2.85 -5.96
CA THR A 116 2.54 -3.28 -4.60
C THR A 116 2.15 -4.76 -4.49
N ARG A 117 1.96 -5.45 -5.62
CA ARG A 117 1.80 -6.92 -5.64
C ARG A 117 3.13 -7.60 -5.37
N ARG A 118 3.17 -8.51 -4.39
CA ARG A 118 4.36 -9.33 -4.12
C ARG A 118 4.71 -10.24 -5.31
N LYS A 119 6.00 -10.56 -5.47
CA LYS A 119 6.64 -11.37 -6.53
C LYS A 119 6.14 -12.83 -6.68
N PHE A 120 5.12 -13.27 -5.98
CA PHE A 120 4.59 -14.63 -6.13
C PHE A 120 3.36 -14.62 -7.04
N VAL A 121 3.65 -14.92 -8.31
CA VAL A 121 2.77 -15.58 -9.31
C VAL A 121 1.28 -15.55 -8.95
N GLN A 122 0.64 -14.39 -9.01
CA GLN A 122 -0.78 -14.34 -9.31
C GLN A 122 -0.98 -13.38 -10.48
N LYS A 123 -1.37 -13.96 -11.62
CA LYS A 123 -1.81 -13.23 -12.80
C LYS A 123 -3.16 -12.52 -12.58
N ASP A 124 -3.74 -12.70 -11.41
CA ASP A 124 -5.10 -12.34 -11.15
C ASP A 124 -5.20 -11.09 -10.27
N VAL A 125 -6.15 -10.26 -10.62
CA VAL A 125 -6.60 -9.07 -9.94
C VAL A 125 -7.18 -9.39 -8.54
N CYS A 126 -7.36 -10.67 -8.23
CA CYS A 126 -7.94 -11.18 -7.01
C CYS A 126 -6.87 -11.78 -6.09
N LEU A 127 -6.93 -11.45 -4.80
CA LEU A 127 -6.18 -12.12 -3.74
C LEU A 127 -7.08 -13.21 -3.16
N GLU A 128 -6.56 -14.43 -3.06
CA GLU A 128 -7.35 -15.58 -2.63
C GLU A 128 -6.67 -16.37 -1.50
N SER A 129 -7.45 -16.86 -0.56
CA SER A 129 -7.02 -17.84 0.43
C SER A 129 -8.22 -18.70 0.87
N GLY A 130 -8.21 -19.98 0.52
CA GLY A 130 -9.32 -20.88 0.77
C GLY A 130 -10.62 -20.37 0.14
N ASP A 131 -11.65 -20.20 0.97
CA ASP A 131 -12.96 -19.68 0.54
C ASP A 131 -13.05 -18.15 0.48
N ILE A 132 -11.97 -17.43 0.70
CA ILE A 132 -11.93 -15.94 0.70
C ILE A 132 -11.33 -15.46 -0.61
N MET A 133 -12.00 -14.49 -1.26
CA MET A 133 -11.51 -13.77 -2.42
C MET A 133 -11.66 -12.27 -2.21
N PHE A 134 -10.63 -11.51 -2.55
CA PHE A 134 -10.61 -10.05 -2.53
C PHE A 134 -10.22 -9.51 -3.91
N ASP A 135 -11.16 -8.85 -4.59
CA ASP A 135 -10.92 -8.14 -5.86
C ASP A 135 -10.25 -6.78 -5.56
N THR A 136 -9.00 -6.63 -5.97
CA THR A 136 -8.19 -5.44 -5.69
C THR A 136 -8.59 -4.21 -6.52
N ILE A 137 -9.25 -4.41 -7.67
CA ILE A 137 -9.75 -3.31 -8.51
C ILE A 137 -11.08 -2.81 -8.00
N LYS A 138 -12.05 -3.71 -7.83
CA LYS A 138 -13.40 -3.35 -7.37
C LYS A 138 -13.45 -3.09 -5.87
N ARG A 139 -12.38 -3.45 -5.14
CA ARG A 139 -12.35 -3.40 -3.67
C ARG A 139 -13.50 -4.17 -3.02
N GLU A 140 -13.80 -5.34 -3.57
CA GLU A 140 -14.90 -6.21 -3.15
C GLU A 140 -14.37 -7.50 -2.51
N THR A 141 -15.06 -7.94 -1.45
CA THR A 141 -14.72 -9.16 -0.73
C THR A 141 -15.82 -10.18 -0.92
N TYR A 142 -15.42 -11.41 -1.19
CA TYR A 142 -16.31 -12.57 -1.28
C TYR A 142 -15.83 -13.67 -0.35
N ALA A 143 -16.78 -14.38 0.25
CA ALA A 143 -16.52 -15.63 0.96
C ALA A 143 -17.54 -16.68 0.49
N LYS A 144 -17.09 -17.85 0.04
CA LYS A 144 -17.94 -18.87 -0.60
C LYS A 144 -18.89 -18.26 -1.63
N GLU A 145 -18.35 -17.43 -2.54
CA GLU A 145 -19.11 -16.71 -3.58
C GLU A 145 -20.10 -15.64 -3.06
N THR A 146 -20.28 -15.51 -1.76
CA THR A 146 -21.15 -14.50 -1.14
C THR A 146 -20.38 -13.21 -0.94
N LYS A 147 -20.89 -12.09 -1.50
CA LYS A 147 -20.31 -10.77 -1.32
C LYS A 147 -20.48 -10.31 0.15
N ILE A 148 -19.37 -9.89 0.76
CA ILE A 148 -19.34 -9.38 2.14
C ILE A 148 -19.13 -7.87 2.14
N SER A 149 -20.00 -7.15 2.83
CA SER A 149 -19.83 -5.69 3.02
C SER A 149 -18.83 -5.40 4.14
N LEU A 150 -17.64 -4.95 3.75
CA LEU A 150 -16.59 -4.52 4.67
C LEU A 150 -16.41 -3.01 4.62
N THR A 151 -16.08 -2.41 5.76
CA THR A 151 -15.64 -1.01 5.83
C THR A 151 -14.27 -0.84 5.17
N ARG A 152 -13.85 0.40 4.91
CA ARG A 152 -12.54 0.69 4.31
C ARG A 152 -11.39 0.07 5.11
N LYS A 153 -11.36 0.27 6.44
CA LYS A 153 -10.30 -0.29 7.30
C LYS A 153 -10.34 -1.82 7.37
N GLU A 154 -11.53 -2.43 7.41
CA GLU A 154 -11.67 -3.89 7.35
C GLU A 154 -11.13 -4.47 6.03
N LYS A 155 -11.39 -3.79 4.90
CA LYS A 155 -10.82 -4.17 3.59
C LYS A 155 -9.30 -4.04 3.59
N GLY A 156 -8.75 -2.93 4.12
CA GLY A 156 -7.31 -2.72 4.22
C GLY A 156 -6.62 -3.80 5.06
N ILE A 157 -7.19 -4.16 6.22
CA ILE A 157 -6.68 -5.25 7.06
C ILE A 157 -6.70 -6.57 6.28
N LEU A 158 -7.84 -6.91 5.67
CA LEU A 158 -7.97 -8.18 4.93
C LEU A 158 -6.99 -8.25 3.76
N GLU A 159 -6.90 -7.21 2.96
CA GLU A 159 -5.94 -7.10 1.85
C GLU A 159 -4.51 -7.29 2.33
N TYR A 160 -4.11 -6.59 3.40
CA TYR A 160 -2.75 -6.67 3.92
C TYR A 160 -2.43 -8.07 4.45
N LEU A 161 -3.37 -8.72 5.14
CA LEU A 161 -3.22 -10.11 5.58
C LEU A 161 -3.12 -11.10 4.39
N LEU A 162 -3.92 -10.90 3.34
CA LEU A 162 -3.87 -11.72 2.13
C LEU A 162 -2.57 -11.52 1.34
N LEU A 163 -2.01 -10.32 1.33
CA LEU A 163 -0.70 -10.04 0.73
C LEU A 163 0.45 -10.68 1.54
N ASN A 164 0.22 -10.99 2.81
CA ASN A 164 1.20 -11.56 3.73
C ASN A 164 0.86 -13.00 4.16
N LEU A 165 0.28 -13.80 3.26
CA LEU A 165 0.02 -15.22 3.52
C LEU A 165 1.29 -15.94 3.98
N GLY A 166 1.13 -16.92 4.85
CA GLY A 166 2.23 -17.75 5.37
C GLY A 166 2.90 -17.21 6.63
N ARG A 167 2.72 -15.93 6.99
CA ARG A 167 3.31 -15.34 8.20
C ARG A 167 2.30 -14.59 9.06
N PRO A 168 2.54 -14.47 10.37
CA PRO A 168 1.82 -13.52 11.22
C PRO A 168 2.17 -12.08 10.84
N VAL A 169 1.19 -11.18 11.00
CA VAL A 169 1.33 -9.72 10.84
C VAL A 169 1.05 -9.09 12.19
N SER A 170 1.97 -8.31 12.73
CA SER A 170 1.82 -7.68 14.04
C SER A 170 0.75 -6.57 14.03
N GLN A 171 0.34 -6.11 15.22
CA GLN A 171 -0.59 -4.98 15.32
C GLN A 171 0.10 -3.69 14.86
N GLU A 172 1.35 -3.52 15.20
CA GLU A 172 2.20 -2.40 14.80
C GLU A 172 2.30 -2.33 13.28
N GLU A 173 2.63 -3.45 12.63
CA GLU A 173 2.70 -3.56 11.18
C GLU A 173 1.35 -3.25 10.49
N LEU A 174 0.22 -3.69 11.07
CA LEU A 174 -1.10 -3.32 10.56
C LEU A 174 -1.38 -1.82 10.70
N MET A 175 -0.94 -1.19 11.80
CA MET A 175 -1.08 0.26 11.97
C MET A 175 -0.30 1.02 10.90
N GLU A 176 0.94 0.68 10.69
CA GLU A 176 1.82 1.35 9.72
C GLU A 176 1.27 1.29 8.29
N HIS A 177 0.67 0.17 7.89
CA HIS A 177 0.27 -0.06 6.50
C HIS A 177 -1.23 0.15 6.18
N VAL A 178 -2.08 0.24 7.20
CA VAL A 178 -3.55 0.35 7.03
C VAL A 178 -4.11 1.66 7.59
N TRP A 179 -3.30 2.43 8.33
CA TRP A 179 -3.67 3.75 8.85
C TRP A 179 -2.69 4.81 8.35
N ASP A 180 -3.13 6.06 8.34
CA ASP A 180 -2.28 7.23 8.08
C ASP A 180 -1.54 7.67 9.37
N ALA A 181 -0.56 8.57 9.22
CA ALA A 181 0.27 9.06 10.31
C ALA A 181 -0.51 9.75 11.45
N SER A 182 -1.76 10.17 11.21
CA SER A 182 -2.55 10.92 12.20
C SER A 182 -3.13 10.05 13.32
N VAL A 183 -3.08 8.71 13.18
CA VAL A 183 -3.69 7.79 14.14
C VAL A 183 -2.64 7.26 15.10
N ASP A 184 -2.84 7.54 16.40
CA ASP A 184 -1.99 7.02 17.47
C ASP A 184 -1.95 5.48 17.47
N SER A 185 -0.74 4.92 17.37
CA SER A 185 -0.46 3.47 17.37
C SER A 185 -0.96 2.74 18.61
N PHE A 186 -1.17 3.44 19.72
CA PHE A 186 -1.73 2.89 20.97
C PHE A 186 -3.27 2.85 20.96
N SER A 187 -3.92 3.34 19.92
CA SER A 187 -5.38 3.27 19.82
C SER A 187 -5.83 1.81 19.69
N GLY A 188 -6.87 1.41 20.42
CA GLY A 188 -7.50 0.09 20.29
C GLY A 188 -8.23 -0.14 18.95
N ALA A 189 -8.02 0.74 17.96
CA ALA A 189 -8.72 0.76 16.66
C ALA A 189 -8.57 -0.57 15.89
N ILE A 190 -7.38 -1.15 15.87
CA ILE A 190 -7.15 -2.44 15.21
C ILE A 190 -8.05 -3.52 15.78
N ARG A 191 -8.14 -3.62 17.12
CA ARG A 191 -8.93 -4.68 17.78
C ARG A 191 -10.40 -4.58 17.42
N VAL A 192 -10.93 -3.37 17.32
CA VAL A 192 -12.33 -3.13 16.96
C VAL A 192 -12.58 -3.58 15.52
N HIS A 193 -11.77 -3.11 14.57
CA HIS A 193 -11.92 -3.47 13.14
C HIS A 193 -11.64 -4.95 12.90
N MET A 194 -10.63 -5.52 13.54
CA MET A 194 -10.31 -6.94 13.48
C MET A 194 -11.45 -7.81 14.01
N SER A 195 -12.02 -7.46 15.15
CA SER A 195 -13.17 -8.17 15.73
C SER A 195 -14.38 -8.15 14.79
N SER A 196 -14.67 -6.97 14.22
CA SER A 196 -15.77 -6.81 13.25
C SER A 196 -15.52 -7.60 11.96
N LEU A 197 -14.32 -7.54 11.39
CA LEU A 197 -13.91 -8.30 10.21
C LEU A 197 -14.08 -9.82 10.44
N ARG A 198 -13.53 -10.34 11.55
CA ARG A 198 -13.64 -11.76 11.91
C ARG A 198 -15.11 -12.21 12.04
N LYS A 199 -15.94 -11.39 12.69
CA LYS A 199 -17.37 -11.68 12.86
C LYS A 199 -18.08 -11.77 11.50
N LYS A 200 -17.81 -10.84 10.58
CA LYS A 200 -18.42 -10.82 9.23
C LYS A 200 -17.99 -12.01 8.39
N LEU A 201 -16.70 -12.33 8.37
CA LEU A 201 -16.17 -13.49 7.65
C LEU A 201 -16.72 -14.79 8.23
N LYS A 202 -16.69 -14.95 9.55
CA LYS A 202 -17.19 -16.14 10.25
C LYS A 202 -18.68 -16.40 10.00
N ALA A 203 -19.49 -15.34 9.87
CA ALA A 203 -20.93 -15.47 9.60
C ALA A 203 -21.24 -16.19 8.28
N VAL A 204 -20.37 -16.03 7.27
CA VAL A 204 -20.53 -16.67 5.95
C VAL A 204 -19.77 -17.99 5.87
N LEU A 205 -18.54 -18.03 6.38
CA LEU A 205 -17.67 -19.21 6.30
C LEU A 205 -18.08 -20.33 7.25
N GLY A 206 -18.67 -19.98 8.41
CA GLY A 206 -18.97 -20.92 9.50
C GLY A 206 -17.80 -21.14 10.45
N TYR A 207 -16.60 -20.66 10.13
CA TYR A 207 -15.39 -20.72 10.96
C TYR A 207 -14.67 -19.38 10.96
N ASP A 208 -13.73 -19.19 11.89
CA ASP A 208 -12.90 -17.99 11.94
C ASP A 208 -11.66 -18.17 11.05
N PRO A 209 -11.54 -17.38 9.96
CA PRO A 209 -10.43 -17.54 9.04
C PRO A 209 -9.16 -16.78 9.47
N ILE A 210 -9.23 -15.97 10.54
CA ILE A 210 -8.10 -15.18 11.02
C ILE A 210 -7.65 -15.71 12.38
N LEU A 211 -6.46 -16.29 12.40
CA LEU A 211 -5.81 -16.76 13.62
C LEU A 211 -5.16 -15.58 14.34
N ASN A 212 -5.26 -15.58 15.66
CA ASN A 212 -4.49 -14.69 16.52
C ASN A 212 -3.36 -15.51 17.17
N LYS A 213 -2.13 -15.22 16.77
CA LYS A 213 -0.93 -15.79 17.40
C LYS A 213 -0.44 -14.84 18.49
N VAL A 214 -0.52 -15.30 19.72
CA VAL A 214 -0.16 -14.50 20.90
C VAL A 214 1.30 -14.06 20.81
N GLY A 215 1.54 -12.75 20.88
CA GLY A 215 2.87 -12.15 20.77
C GLY A 215 3.41 -11.98 19.35
N GLU A 216 2.76 -12.56 18.33
CA GLU A 216 3.21 -12.48 16.93
C GLU A 216 2.25 -11.66 16.05
N GLY A 217 0.93 -11.66 16.33
CA GLY A 217 -0.07 -10.92 15.55
C GLY A 217 -1.14 -11.79 14.90
N TYR A 218 -1.63 -11.39 13.73
CA TYR A 218 -2.73 -12.02 13.03
C TYR A 218 -2.26 -12.68 11.73
N LYS A 219 -2.85 -13.83 11.40
CA LYS A 219 -2.54 -14.60 10.19
C LYS A 219 -3.84 -15.13 9.57
N ILE A 220 -3.95 -15.13 8.24
CA ILE A 220 -5.00 -15.88 7.55
C ILE A 220 -4.72 -17.39 7.74
N ARG A 221 -5.76 -18.12 8.07
CA ARG A 221 -5.72 -19.59 8.19
C ARG A 221 -5.51 -20.21 6.81
N GLU A 222 -4.52 -21.05 6.68
CA GLU A 222 -4.24 -21.85 5.48
C GLU A 222 -4.75 -23.30 5.66
N GLU A 223 -4.75 -24.09 4.58
CA GLU A 223 -5.16 -25.49 4.65
C GLU A 223 -4.27 -26.30 5.59
N SER A 224 -3.00 -25.94 5.73
CA SER A 224 -2.04 -26.52 6.66
C SER A 224 -2.33 -26.25 8.15
N ASP A 225 -3.21 -25.30 8.45
CA ASP A 225 -3.62 -24.92 9.82
C ASP A 225 -4.91 -25.65 10.28
N ARG A 226 -5.40 -26.64 9.47
CA ARG A 226 -6.60 -27.46 9.78
C ARG A 226 -6.28 -28.71 10.54
#